data_a314b589ddef040dcb7888ba0b7d6096
#
_entry.id   a314b589ddef040dcb7888ba0b7d6096
#
_cell.length_a   1.000
_cell.length_b   1.000
_cell.length_c   1.000
_cell.angle_alpha   90.00
_cell.angle_beta   90.00
_cell.angle_gamma   90.00
#
_symmetry.space_group_name_H-M   'P 1'
#
loop_
_entity.id
_entity.type
_entity.pdbx_description
1 polymer ?
#
loop_
_entity_poly.entity_id
_entity_poly.type
_entity_poly.pdbx_seq_one_letter_code
_entity_poly.pdbx_strand_id
1 'polypeptide(L)' 'MNFEFYDTYFIETNEYGNTKLEYSKLHKIIETKTNFYLLFSKNQGVILNKSNFPEGLSDFLRDITIS' A
#
# COMPACT_ATOMS: atom_id res chain seq x y z
N MET A 1 -14.31 -0.40 -1.68
CA MET A 1 -12.89 -0.41 -2.03
C MET A 1 -12.22 -1.63 -1.43
N ASN A 2 -11.56 -2.42 -2.24
CA ASN A 2 -10.85 -3.63 -1.80
C ASN A 2 -9.40 -3.58 -2.23
N PHE A 3 -8.55 -4.21 -1.42
CA PHE A 3 -7.13 -4.35 -1.73
C PHE A 3 -6.76 -5.82 -1.72
N GLU A 4 -5.98 -6.23 -2.72
CA GLU A 4 -5.40 -7.58 -2.78
C GLU A 4 -3.89 -7.44 -2.87
N PHE A 5 -3.16 -8.04 -1.93
CA PHE A 5 -1.71 -7.88 -1.82
C PHE A 5 -0.99 -9.13 -2.32
N TYR A 6 0.00 -8.91 -3.17
CA TYR A 6 0.82 -9.95 -3.77
C TYR A 6 2.29 -9.68 -3.49
N ASP A 7 3.17 -10.55 -3.93
CA ASP A 7 4.60 -10.47 -3.61
C ASP A 7 5.28 -9.21 -4.13
N THR A 8 4.91 -8.73 -5.31
CA THR A 8 5.58 -7.60 -5.96
C THR A 8 4.66 -6.42 -6.23
N TYR A 9 3.38 -6.58 -6.00
CA TYR A 9 2.40 -5.53 -6.27
C TYR A 9 1.13 -5.76 -5.44
N PHE A 10 0.25 -4.78 -5.45
CA PHE A 10 -1.10 -4.96 -4.94
C PHE A 10 -2.10 -4.36 -5.92
N ILE A 11 -3.35 -4.79 -5.78
CA ILE A 11 -4.43 -4.34 -6.64
C ILE A 11 -5.48 -3.64 -5.78
N GLU A 12 -5.81 -2.42 -6.18
CA GLU A 12 -6.93 -1.68 -5.60
C GLU A 12 -8.13 -1.84 -6.50
N THR A 13 -9.25 -2.30 -5.95
CA THR A 13 -10.50 -2.47 -6.68
C THR A 13 -11.56 -1.54 -6.10
N ASN A 14 -12.21 -0.79 -6.96
CA ASN A 14 -13.32 0.08 -6.57
C ASN A 14 -14.41 0.02 -7.63
N GLU A 15 -15.43 0.85 -7.50
CA GLU A 15 -16.57 0.86 -8.42
C GLU A 15 -16.19 1.28 -9.84
N TYR A 16 -15.03 1.91 -10.03
CA TYR A 16 -14.56 2.36 -11.34
C TYR A 16 -13.62 1.37 -12.02
N GLY A 17 -13.19 0.33 -11.31
CA GLY A 17 -12.30 -0.68 -11.88
C GLY A 17 -11.17 -1.08 -10.95
N ASN A 18 -10.13 -1.63 -11.55
CA ASN A 18 -8.95 -2.14 -10.84
C ASN A 18 -7.71 -1.35 -11.19
N THR A 19 -6.85 -1.12 -10.21
CA THR A 19 -5.55 -0.48 -10.43
C THR A 19 -4.46 -1.35 -9.82
N LYS A 20 -3.45 -1.68 -10.61
CA LYS A 20 -2.29 -2.43 -10.16
C LYS A 20 -1.20 -1.45 -9.75
N LEU A 21 -0.69 -1.61 -8.53
CA LEU A 21 0.34 -0.73 -7.98
C LEU A 21 1.53 -1.58 -7.56
N GLU A 22 2.66 -1.40 -8.23
CA GLU A 22 3.87 -2.18 -7.97
C GLU A 22 4.70 -1.55 -6.86
N TYR A 23 5.18 -2.37 -5.93
CA TYR A 23 6.01 -1.88 -4.82
C TYR A 23 7.32 -1.26 -5.29
N SER A 24 7.86 -1.75 -6.40
CA SER A 24 9.11 -1.22 -6.96
C SER A 24 8.97 0.23 -7.43
N LYS A 25 7.75 0.67 -7.66
CA LYS A 25 7.47 2.05 -8.09
C LYS A 25 7.09 2.96 -6.93
N LEU A 26 7.12 2.45 -5.71
CA LEU A 26 6.88 3.25 -4.54
C LEU A 26 7.95 4.31 -4.39
N HIS A 27 7.51 5.56 -4.24
CA HIS A 27 8.42 6.67 -4.00
C HIS A 27 8.73 6.80 -2.51
N LYS A 28 7.73 6.61 -1.66
CA LYS A 28 7.87 6.78 -0.22
C LYS A 28 6.77 6.05 0.52
N ILE A 29 7.10 5.53 1.69
CA ILE A 29 6.12 4.95 2.62
C ILE A 29 6.22 5.73 3.93
N ILE A 30 5.09 6.23 4.40
CA ILE A 30 5.01 6.92 5.68
C ILE A 30 4.10 6.12 6.60
N GLU A 31 4.63 5.71 7.73
CA GLU A 31 3.84 5.02 8.73
C GLU A 31 3.43 5.99 9.83
N THR A 32 2.14 6.01 10.14
CA THR A 32 1.63 6.72 11.31
C THR A 32 1.07 5.70 12.30
N LYS A 33 0.53 6.19 13.39
CA LYS A 33 -0.04 5.34 14.44
C LYS A 33 -1.18 4.45 13.92
N THR A 34 -1.98 4.96 12.99
CA THR A 34 -3.20 4.30 12.54
C THR A 34 -3.22 3.97 11.06
N ASN A 35 -2.29 4.51 10.28
CA ASN A 35 -2.31 4.38 8.83
C ASN A 35 -0.93 4.19 8.23
N PHE A 36 -0.93 3.68 6.99
CA PHE A 36 0.23 3.74 6.11
C PHE A 36 -0.11 4.60 4.90
N TYR A 37 0.77 5.49 4.53
CA TYR A 37 0.66 6.31 3.33
C TYR A 37 1.67 5.81 2.33
N LEU A 38 1.19 5.27 1.21
CA LEU A 38 2.04 4.75 0.15
C LEU A 38 2.04 5.77 -0.99
N LEU A 39 3.18 6.42 -1.20
CA LEU A 39 3.30 7.47 -2.20
C LEU A 39 4.02 6.93 -3.42
N PHE A 40 3.35 6.96 -4.57
CA PHE A 40 3.90 6.49 -5.85
C PHE A 40 4.41 7.63 -6.71
N SER A 41 3.89 8.84 -6.49
CA SER A 41 4.35 10.04 -7.19
C SER A 41 3.90 11.27 -6.40
N LYS A 42 4.25 12.45 -6.91
CA LYS A 42 3.81 13.72 -6.30
C LYS A 42 2.30 13.80 -6.12
N ASN A 43 1.56 13.25 -7.06
CA ASN A 43 0.11 13.40 -7.11
C ASN A 43 -0.65 12.10 -6.91
N GLN A 44 0.07 11.01 -6.66
CA GLN A 44 -0.58 9.71 -6.50
C GLN A 44 -0.14 9.05 -5.21
N GLY A 45 -1.11 8.72 -4.37
CA GLY A 45 -0.83 8.05 -3.12
C GLY A 45 -2.04 7.24 -2.69
N VAL A 46 -1.79 6.29 -1.79
CA VAL A 46 -2.83 5.44 -1.23
C VAL A 46 -2.72 5.48 0.28
N ILE A 47 -3.84 5.58 0.95
CA ILE A 47 -3.91 5.56 2.41
C ILE A 47 -4.50 4.22 2.83
N LEU A 48 -3.76 3.48 3.65
CA LEU A 48 -4.19 2.18 4.15
C LEU A 48 -4.39 2.27 5.66
N ASN A 49 -5.61 2.04 6.11
CA ASN A 49 -5.91 2.05 7.53
C ASN A 49 -5.48 0.72 8.16
N LYS A 50 -4.71 0.78 9.24
CA LYS A 50 -4.16 -0.41 9.89
C LYS A 50 -5.23 -1.35 10.45
N SER A 51 -6.40 -0.83 10.78
CA SER A 51 -7.48 -1.67 11.32
C SER A 51 -8.04 -2.66 10.29
N ASN A 52 -7.80 -2.41 9.01
CA ASN A 52 -8.28 -3.27 7.92
C ASN A 52 -7.16 -4.13 7.32
N PHE A 53 -5.98 -4.14 7.95
CA PHE A 53 -4.84 -4.87 7.41
C PHE A 53 -4.96 -6.36 7.64
N PRO A 54 -4.59 -7.17 6.64
CA PRO A 54 -4.33 -8.59 6.87
C PRO A 54 -3.17 -8.76 7.84
N GLU A 55 -3.16 -9.88 8.55
CA GLU A 55 -2.08 -10.20 9.45
C GLU A 55 -0.75 -10.26 8.69
N GLY A 56 0.28 -9.62 9.25
CA GLY A 56 1.62 -9.61 8.66
C GLY A 56 1.88 -8.51 7.64
N LEU A 57 0.85 -7.80 7.19
CA LEU A 57 1.04 -6.76 6.19
C LEU A 57 1.90 -5.60 6.71
N SER A 58 1.71 -5.22 7.97
CA SER A 58 2.51 -4.15 8.58
C SER A 58 4.00 -4.48 8.55
N ASP A 59 4.36 -5.71 8.89
CA ASP A 59 5.76 -6.14 8.87
C ASP A 59 6.31 -6.16 7.45
N PHE A 60 5.51 -6.59 6.50
CA PHE A 60 5.88 -6.60 5.09
C PHE A 60 6.19 -5.19 4.57
N LEU A 61 5.33 -4.24 4.89
CA LEU A 61 5.52 -2.86 4.45
C LEU A 61 6.73 -2.21 5.11
N ARG A 62 7.00 -2.51 6.38
CA ARG A 62 8.20 -2.02 7.06
C ARG A 62 9.46 -2.58 6.43
N ASP A 63 9.43 -3.83 6.02
CA ASP A 63 10.54 -4.49 5.34
C ASP A 63 10.88 -3.79 4.03
N ILE A 64 9.87 -3.45 3.25
CA ILE A 64 10.05 -2.72 1.99
C ILE A 64 10.65 -1.34 2.25
N THR A 65 10.21 -0.66 3.31
CA THR A 65 10.68 0.69 3.63
C THR A 65 12.17 0.71 3.97
N ILE A 66 12.66 -0.34 4.63
CA ILE A 66 14.06 -0.43 5.05
C ILE A 66 14.97 -0.77 3.87
N SER A 67 14.47 -1.52 2.93
CA SER A 67 15.24 -1.90 1.75
C SER A 67 15.18 -0.83 0.69
#